data_eae55d9e71d05990734551c1e7dc1b14
#
_entry.id   eae55d9e71d05990734551c1e7dc1b14
#
_cell.length_a   1.000
_cell.length_b   1.000
_cell.length_c   1.000
_cell.angle_alpha   90.00
_cell.angle_beta   90.00
_cell.angle_gamma   90.00
#
_symmetry.space_group_name_H-M   'P 1'
#
loop_
_entity.id
_entity.type
_entity.pdbx_description
1 polymer ?
#
loop_
_entity_poly.entity_id
_entity_poly.type
_entity_poly.pdbx_seq_one_letter_code
_entity_poly.pdbx_strand_id
1 'polypeptide(L)'
;MISATSASAPQDNLRPASEVMKLERLGSMFASRLSFVRSLMRKMIAESWQITNTVFDLDSKGHGLAIYRITTPGNYYECVIFSRDLEPEQRSDRVIAEAWDVTFALVEGEAESSLLEQMAANVPLQEAGRQHPRVLVLSRANKSLRNFSQFLAALAAGKQPDPAWLTAVGYLYRTTAVYGNGKFGIADFARLERNPDFNRPFAAQMLAVYVLRQFSIEQLNHLAKVQSPDQAVPLHPALQRYLGIGNSTGLGMAPFLINHPQLIQQWVYGRERALAFARAEPANEQTHKALRSLMARALKHLQQTITEDEEQTLRNRETAKSVIEVIEWLDRTQAHEGLYEELISWAGKHCSLEAQELINTMLIELYPELVEPIDDELGCQESMDLKPDMKARKLRDLIHEKFDWALSYREDCPDDNYWFWYRSVEKEEPRLGIRGTESGAEKELALAVGPRISRCLTKLDEFLENNPNAIVVEFLMANPGQKECVRRIQTIGDTPYGEIRANLWHRGMKPMHLLRTKLSFFGASRFDPKSDRWVRITLFQGAPLPRELNDPNLSLHQLDDWGFPLEPGLEGIENGQKARGDKL
;
A
#
# COMPACT_ATOMS: atom_id res chain seq x y z
N MET A 1 5.96 -29.46 21.48
CA MET A 1 4.63 -29.54 20.83
C MET A 1 3.63 -28.89 21.76
N ILE A 2 3.41 -27.61 21.62
CA ILE A 2 2.33 -26.89 22.30
C ILE A 2 1.21 -26.85 21.27
N SER A 3 0.13 -27.55 21.57
CA SER A 3 -1.09 -27.57 20.77
C SER A 3 -1.63 -26.15 20.68
N ALA A 4 -1.55 -25.55 19.50
CA ALA A 4 -2.26 -24.31 19.21
C ALA A 4 -3.75 -24.65 19.14
N THR A 5 -4.44 -24.53 20.27
CA THR A 5 -5.88 -24.37 20.27
C THR A 5 -6.19 -23.07 19.54
N SER A 6 -6.80 -23.15 18.37
CA SER A 6 -7.38 -22.01 17.68
C SER A 6 -8.44 -21.40 18.59
N ALA A 7 -8.06 -20.43 19.39
CA ALA A 7 -9.01 -19.58 20.09
C ALA A 7 -9.81 -18.85 19.00
N SER A 8 -11.10 -19.20 18.89
CA SER A 8 -12.01 -18.41 18.06
C SER A 8 -11.94 -16.98 18.56
N ALA A 9 -11.63 -16.03 17.65
CA ALA A 9 -11.66 -14.63 17.99
C ALA A 9 -12.98 -14.31 18.68
N PRO A 10 -12.98 -13.53 19.74
CA PRO A 10 -14.20 -12.98 20.27
C PRO A 10 -14.79 -12.09 19.17
N GLN A 11 -15.70 -12.66 18.36
CA GLN A 11 -16.41 -11.94 17.30
C GLN A 11 -17.17 -10.72 17.84
N ASP A 12 -17.39 -10.70 19.16
CA ASP A 12 -18.12 -9.64 19.86
C ASP A 12 -17.31 -8.37 20.12
N ASN A 13 -15.98 -8.37 19.92
CA ASN A 13 -15.12 -7.23 20.24
C ASN A 13 -14.55 -6.47 19.02
N LEU A 14 -15.02 -6.78 17.80
CA LEU A 14 -14.60 -6.03 16.62
C LEU A 14 -15.28 -4.66 16.60
N ARG A 15 -14.53 -3.63 16.21
CA ARG A 15 -15.14 -2.33 15.97
C ARG A 15 -16.17 -2.41 14.85
N PRO A 16 -17.34 -1.75 14.96
CA PRO A 16 -18.40 -1.88 13.97
C PRO A 16 -17.98 -1.30 12.61
N ALA A 17 -18.37 -1.95 11.53
CA ALA A 17 -18.09 -1.48 10.17
C ALA A 17 -18.64 -0.05 9.90
N SER A 18 -19.72 0.33 10.57
CA SER A 18 -20.26 1.71 10.52
C SER A 18 -19.28 2.77 11.03
N GLU A 19 -18.31 2.39 11.85
CA GLU A 19 -17.25 3.26 12.34
C GLU A 19 -15.99 3.10 11.49
N VAL A 20 -15.50 1.86 11.33
CA VAL A 20 -14.20 1.57 10.71
C VAL A 20 -14.19 1.92 9.24
N MET A 21 -15.30 1.65 8.53
CA MET A 21 -15.39 1.86 7.08
C MET A 21 -15.73 3.30 6.67
N LYS A 22 -15.75 4.24 7.60
CA LYS A 22 -15.75 5.67 7.26
C LYS A 22 -14.42 6.05 6.63
N LEU A 23 -14.48 6.82 5.54
CA LEU A 23 -13.28 7.20 4.78
C LEU A 23 -12.24 7.95 5.63
N GLU A 24 -12.69 8.81 6.54
CA GLU A 24 -11.82 9.56 7.46
C GLU A 24 -11.01 8.61 8.36
N ARG A 25 -11.63 7.55 8.86
CA ARG A 25 -10.95 6.56 9.72
C ARG A 25 -10.04 5.65 8.91
N LEU A 26 -10.48 5.13 7.76
CA LEU A 26 -9.64 4.35 6.85
C LEU A 26 -8.40 5.14 6.39
N GLY A 27 -8.58 6.41 6.04
CA GLY A 27 -7.49 7.29 5.65
C GLY A 27 -6.57 7.71 6.80
N SER A 28 -6.97 7.50 8.05
CA SER A 28 -6.17 7.77 9.25
C SER A 28 -5.37 6.57 9.76
N MET A 29 -5.58 5.38 9.19
CA MET A 29 -4.87 4.17 9.57
C MET A 29 -3.40 4.21 9.16
N PHE A 30 -2.54 3.67 10.00
CA PHE A 30 -1.10 3.54 9.73
C PHE A 30 -0.74 2.12 9.28
N ALA A 31 0.41 2.01 8.63
CA ALA A 31 0.98 0.73 8.24
C ALA A 31 1.30 -0.12 9.49
N SER A 32 0.85 -1.36 9.46
CA SER A 32 1.11 -2.36 10.50
C SER A 32 1.81 -3.58 9.92
N ARG A 33 2.05 -4.59 10.74
CA ARG A 33 2.56 -5.90 10.32
C ARG A 33 1.73 -6.54 9.21
N LEU A 34 0.42 -6.26 9.14
CA LEU A 34 -0.49 -6.76 8.12
C LEU A 34 -0.41 -6.01 6.78
N SER A 35 0.42 -4.98 6.65
CA SER A 35 0.60 -4.29 5.37
C SER A 35 1.28 -5.19 4.33
N PHE A 36 0.92 -4.99 3.05
CA PHE A 36 1.34 -5.88 1.97
C PHE A 36 2.85 -6.05 1.84
N VAL A 37 3.64 -4.97 2.01
CA VAL A 37 5.10 -5.06 1.95
C VAL A 37 5.68 -5.86 3.12
N ARG A 38 5.13 -5.72 4.33
CA ARG A 38 5.61 -6.45 5.51
C ARG A 38 5.20 -7.91 5.48
N SER A 39 3.98 -8.20 5.02
CA SER A 39 3.49 -9.55 4.76
C SER A 39 4.40 -10.30 3.77
N LEU A 40 4.74 -9.67 2.63
CA LEU A 40 5.70 -10.25 1.68
C LEU A 40 7.07 -10.48 2.32
N MET A 41 7.61 -9.49 3.04
CA MET A 41 8.94 -9.62 3.66
C MET A 41 9.00 -10.77 4.65
N ARG A 42 7.98 -10.94 5.51
CA ARG A 42 7.92 -12.08 6.44
C ARG A 42 7.87 -13.41 5.70
N LYS A 43 7.08 -13.52 4.63
CA LYS A 43 7.06 -14.72 3.78
C LYS A 43 8.44 -15.02 3.21
N MET A 44 9.10 -14.03 2.64
CA MET A 44 10.45 -14.18 2.07
C MET A 44 11.46 -14.66 3.12
N ILE A 45 11.40 -14.12 4.33
CA ILE A 45 12.30 -14.49 5.44
C ILE A 45 11.97 -15.92 5.93
N ALA A 46 10.70 -16.21 6.20
CA ALA A 46 10.25 -17.51 6.73
C ALA A 46 10.56 -18.66 5.75
N GLU A 47 10.44 -18.42 4.46
CA GLU A 47 10.70 -19.39 3.40
C GLU A 47 12.15 -19.32 2.86
N SER A 48 13.01 -18.49 3.46
CA SER A 48 14.43 -18.33 3.10
C SER A 48 14.66 -18.02 1.62
N TRP A 49 13.88 -17.09 1.06
CA TRP A 49 14.05 -16.66 -0.33
C TRP A 49 15.43 -16.04 -0.54
N GLN A 50 16.04 -16.34 -1.68
CA GLN A 50 17.33 -15.79 -2.07
C GLN A 50 17.17 -14.86 -3.27
N ILE A 51 17.82 -13.71 -3.20
CA ILE A 51 17.86 -12.74 -4.32
C ILE A 51 19.31 -12.48 -4.66
N THR A 52 19.71 -12.86 -5.88
CA THR A 52 21.07 -12.73 -6.37
C THR A 52 21.09 -11.97 -7.69
N ASN A 53 22.03 -11.06 -7.85
CA ASN A 53 22.30 -10.42 -9.11
C ASN A 53 23.05 -11.42 -10.02
N THR A 54 22.45 -11.79 -11.16
CA THR A 54 23.05 -12.75 -12.12
C THR A 54 23.62 -12.06 -13.36
N VAL A 55 23.10 -10.87 -13.70
CA VAL A 55 23.59 -10.03 -14.79
C VAL A 55 23.56 -8.58 -14.34
N PHE A 56 24.68 -7.90 -14.45
CA PHE A 56 24.77 -6.46 -14.18
C PHE A 56 25.66 -5.82 -15.24
N ASP A 57 25.12 -5.66 -16.43
CA ASP A 57 25.81 -5.11 -17.58
C ASP A 57 25.33 -3.68 -17.83
N LEU A 58 25.95 -2.74 -17.11
CA LEU A 58 25.67 -1.32 -17.24
C LEU A 58 26.94 -0.59 -17.72
N ASP A 59 26.75 0.29 -18.68
CA ASP A 59 27.82 1.16 -19.19
C ASP A 59 28.21 2.26 -18.18
N SER A 60 29.13 3.12 -18.58
CA SER A 60 29.62 4.24 -17.78
C SER A 60 28.57 5.30 -17.47
N LYS A 61 27.43 5.28 -18.13
CA LYS A 61 26.26 6.15 -17.89
C LYS A 61 25.18 5.45 -17.09
N GLY A 62 25.36 4.17 -16.76
CA GLY A 62 24.38 3.35 -16.06
C GLY A 62 23.28 2.81 -16.96
N HIS A 63 23.49 2.77 -18.28
CA HIS A 63 22.55 2.17 -19.23
C HIS A 63 22.89 0.69 -19.44
N GLY A 64 21.87 -0.12 -19.65
CA GLY A 64 22.06 -1.53 -19.94
C GLY A 64 21.01 -2.42 -19.26
N LEU A 65 21.45 -3.61 -18.93
CA LEU A 65 20.63 -4.69 -18.43
C LEU A 65 21.12 -5.16 -17.06
N ALA A 66 20.17 -5.35 -16.13
CA ALA A 66 20.41 -6.09 -14.91
C ALA A 66 19.36 -7.19 -14.73
N ILE A 67 19.78 -8.36 -14.23
CA ILE A 67 18.88 -9.47 -13.94
C ILE A 67 19.14 -9.95 -12.51
N TYR A 68 18.07 -10.02 -11.75
CA TYR A 68 18.07 -10.55 -10.38
C TYR A 68 17.28 -11.84 -10.36
N ARG A 69 17.94 -12.94 -9.99
CA ARG A 69 17.29 -14.22 -9.77
C ARG A 69 16.75 -14.28 -8.34
N ILE A 70 15.49 -14.61 -8.23
CA ILE A 70 14.78 -14.82 -6.98
C ILE A 70 14.48 -16.31 -6.88
N THR A 71 15.04 -16.99 -5.91
CA THR A 71 14.81 -18.42 -5.66
C THR A 71 13.90 -18.58 -4.44
N THR A 72 12.82 -19.30 -4.61
CA THR A 72 11.87 -19.70 -3.57
C THR A 72 11.97 -21.21 -3.32
N PRO A 73 11.33 -21.80 -2.30
CA PRO A 73 11.40 -23.23 -2.05
C PRO A 73 10.95 -24.11 -3.22
N GLY A 74 10.02 -23.64 -4.04
CA GLY A 74 9.44 -24.44 -5.13
C GLY A 74 9.69 -23.90 -6.54
N ASN A 75 10.12 -22.65 -6.65
CA ASN A 75 10.20 -21.95 -7.93
C ASN A 75 11.43 -21.02 -7.99
N TYR A 76 11.65 -20.45 -9.16
CA TYR A 76 12.53 -19.30 -9.30
C TYR A 76 11.95 -18.32 -10.32
N TYR A 77 12.31 -17.08 -10.15
CA TYR A 77 11.87 -15.94 -10.96
C TYR A 77 13.08 -15.08 -11.33
N GLU A 78 12.97 -14.34 -12.40
CA GLU A 78 13.95 -13.32 -12.75
C GLU A 78 13.29 -11.95 -12.88
N CYS A 79 13.83 -10.98 -12.16
CA CYS A 79 13.49 -9.59 -12.35
C CYS A 79 14.47 -8.98 -13.34
N VAL A 80 13.98 -8.74 -14.55
CA VAL A 80 14.75 -8.17 -15.68
C VAL A 80 14.55 -6.66 -15.67
N ILE A 81 15.64 -5.91 -15.63
CA ILE A 81 15.63 -4.45 -15.49
C ILE A 81 16.41 -3.84 -16.65
N PHE A 82 15.74 -3.07 -17.48
CA PHE A 82 16.34 -2.28 -18.55
C PHE A 82 16.50 -0.83 -18.07
N SER A 83 17.76 -0.36 -18.05
CA SER A 83 18.09 1.00 -17.64
C SER A 83 18.56 1.82 -18.83
N ARG A 84 18.07 3.04 -18.91
CA ARG A 84 18.50 4.05 -19.89
C ARG A 84 18.51 5.44 -19.23
N ASP A 85 19.19 6.38 -19.82
CA ASP A 85 19.06 7.77 -19.42
C ASP A 85 18.03 8.51 -20.28
N LEU A 86 17.34 9.44 -19.69
CA LEU A 86 16.40 10.26 -20.41
C LEU A 86 17.00 11.65 -20.61
N GLU A 87 16.88 12.15 -21.83
CA GLU A 87 17.15 13.55 -22.09
C GLU A 87 16.23 14.43 -21.22
N PRO A 88 16.72 15.60 -20.78
CA PRO A 88 15.94 16.48 -19.90
C PRO A 88 14.53 16.82 -20.44
N GLU A 89 14.39 16.95 -21.75
CA GLU A 89 13.14 17.27 -22.44
C GLU A 89 12.11 16.13 -22.37
N GLN A 90 12.56 14.88 -22.21
CA GLN A 90 11.71 13.70 -22.09
C GLN A 90 11.26 13.47 -20.64
N ARG A 91 11.86 14.17 -19.69
CA ARG A 91 11.54 14.01 -18.27
C ARG A 91 10.25 14.72 -17.93
N SER A 92 9.40 14.03 -17.22
CA SER A 92 8.11 14.54 -16.78
C SER A 92 7.86 14.16 -15.33
N ASP A 93 7.37 15.12 -14.55
CA ASP A 93 6.86 14.87 -13.20
C ASP A 93 5.43 14.31 -13.21
N ARG A 94 4.82 14.13 -14.37
CA ARG A 94 3.48 13.57 -14.51
C ARG A 94 3.45 12.12 -14.06
N VAL A 95 2.35 11.71 -13.49
CA VAL A 95 2.09 10.30 -13.11
C VAL A 95 2.08 9.39 -14.34
N ILE A 96 1.67 9.94 -15.48
CA ILE A 96 1.71 9.28 -16.79
C ILE A 96 2.79 10.00 -17.61
N ALA A 97 4.02 9.50 -17.54
CA ALA A 97 5.12 9.96 -18.39
C ALA A 97 5.20 9.12 -19.66
N GLU A 98 5.71 9.72 -20.74
CA GLU A 98 5.92 9.02 -22.01
C GLU A 98 7.23 8.23 -22.03
N ALA A 99 8.22 8.67 -21.24
CA ALA A 99 9.53 8.06 -21.17
C ALA A 99 9.95 7.78 -19.71
N TRP A 100 10.78 6.74 -19.51
CA TRP A 100 11.15 6.21 -18.21
C TRP A 100 12.63 5.85 -18.14
N ASP A 101 13.30 6.19 -17.04
CA ASP A 101 14.70 5.83 -16.81
C ASP A 101 14.91 4.31 -16.72
N VAL A 102 13.93 3.62 -16.17
CA VAL A 102 13.98 2.18 -15.95
C VAL A 102 12.63 1.56 -16.31
N THR A 103 12.69 0.45 -17.01
CA THR A 103 11.56 -0.46 -17.20
C THR A 103 11.97 -1.84 -16.68
N PHE A 104 11.06 -2.52 -16.00
CA PHE A 104 11.37 -3.80 -15.39
C PHE A 104 10.21 -4.77 -15.44
N ALA A 105 10.55 -6.06 -15.50
CA ALA A 105 9.58 -7.13 -15.54
C ALA A 105 9.97 -8.26 -14.58
N LEU A 106 8.99 -8.87 -13.92
CA LEU A 106 9.14 -10.11 -13.18
C LEU A 106 8.73 -11.26 -14.12
N VAL A 107 9.65 -12.16 -14.37
CA VAL A 107 9.50 -13.31 -15.26
C VAL A 107 9.48 -14.59 -14.43
N GLU A 108 8.59 -15.51 -14.74
CA GLU A 108 8.58 -16.86 -14.15
C GLU A 108 9.63 -17.73 -14.84
N GLY A 109 10.55 -18.27 -14.04
CA GLY A 109 11.72 -19.02 -14.53
C GLY A 109 12.79 -18.12 -15.15
N GLU A 110 13.66 -18.70 -15.97
CA GLU A 110 14.77 -18.02 -16.63
C GLU A 110 14.31 -17.19 -17.83
N ALA A 111 14.79 -15.96 -17.91
CA ALA A 111 14.60 -15.10 -19.08
C ALA A 111 15.63 -15.45 -20.16
N GLU A 112 15.32 -16.44 -20.99
CA GLU A 112 16.16 -16.88 -22.08
C GLU A 112 16.45 -15.76 -23.09
N SER A 113 17.53 -15.90 -23.87
CA SER A 113 17.98 -14.87 -24.83
C SER A 113 16.86 -14.40 -25.78
N SER A 114 16.04 -15.32 -26.29
CA SER A 114 14.91 -14.99 -27.17
C SER A 114 13.84 -14.13 -26.46
N LEU A 115 13.56 -14.42 -25.19
CA LEU A 115 12.64 -13.63 -24.38
C LEU A 115 13.23 -12.28 -24.04
N LEU A 116 14.53 -12.22 -23.71
CA LEU A 116 15.24 -10.96 -23.44
C LEU A 116 15.24 -10.05 -24.67
N GLU A 117 15.49 -10.56 -25.87
CA GLU A 117 15.41 -9.81 -27.12
C GLU A 117 14.00 -9.27 -27.37
N GLN A 118 12.98 -10.10 -27.20
CA GLN A 118 11.59 -9.70 -27.31
C GLN A 118 11.24 -8.61 -26.28
N MET A 119 11.70 -8.76 -25.04
CA MET A 119 11.48 -7.78 -23.97
C MET A 119 12.23 -6.49 -24.24
N ALA A 120 13.48 -6.53 -24.68
CA ALA A 120 14.28 -5.35 -25.01
C ALA A 120 13.63 -4.50 -26.10
N ALA A 121 13.00 -5.14 -27.09
CA ALA A 121 12.29 -4.46 -28.16
C ALA A 121 10.98 -3.78 -27.69
N ASN A 122 10.33 -4.32 -26.68
CA ASN A 122 8.96 -3.97 -26.34
C ASN A 122 8.79 -3.36 -24.95
N VAL A 123 9.51 -3.85 -23.92
CA VAL A 123 9.35 -3.39 -22.54
C VAL A 123 9.61 -1.89 -22.37
N PRO A 124 10.63 -1.28 -22.99
CA PRO A 124 10.85 0.15 -22.93
C PRO A 124 9.73 1.01 -23.52
N LEU A 125 8.99 0.47 -24.48
CA LEU A 125 7.92 1.18 -25.22
C LEU A 125 6.55 1.05 -24.57
N GLN A 126 6.47 0.39 -23.46
CA GLN A 126 5.27 -0.08 -22.83
C GLN A 126 4.08 0.82 -22.81
N GLU A 127 3.11 0.43 -23.51
CA GLU A 127 1.76 0.93 -23.31
C GLU A 127 0.73 -0.18 -23.15
N ALA A 128 0.98 -1.37 -23.61
CA ALA A 128 -0.03 -2.37 -23.83
C ALA A 128 0.27 -3.69 -23.12
N GLY A 129 -0.03 -3.80 -21.86
CA GLY A 129 -0.29 -5.10 -21.26
C GLY A 129 0.85 -6.12 -21.26
N ARG A 130 0.50 -7.37 -21.01
CA ARG A 130 1.38 -8.52 -20.96
C ARG A 130 1.86 -8.91 -22.35
N GLN A 131 3.16 -8.99 -22.53
CA GLN A 131 3.77 -9.35 -23.80
C GLN A 131 4.05 -10.85 -23.95
N HIS A 132 4.23 -11.54 -22.83
CA HIS A 132 4.54 -12.96 -22.80
C HIS A 132 3.86 -13.64 -21.61
N PRO A 133 3.40 -14.90 -21.73
CA PRO A 133 2.74 -15.63 -20.64
C PRO A 133 3.55 -15.73 -19.35
N ARG A 134 4.87 -15.78 -19.44
CA ARG A 134 5.78 -15.87 -18.29
C ARG A 134 6.07 -14.52 -17.61
N VAL A 135 5.69 -13.40 -18.22
CA VAL A 135 5.83 -12.07 -17.62
C VAL A 135 4.68 -11.86 -16.63
N LEU A 136 4.98 -11.87 -15.35
CA LEU A 136 4.01 -11.73 -14.27
C LEU A 136 3.74 -10.27 -13.92
N VAL A 137 4.79 -9.45 -13.90
CA VAL A 137 4.72 -8.02 -13.63
C VAL A 137 5.53 -7.27 -14.67
N LEU A 138 5.00 -6.14 -15.11
CA LEU A 138 5.65 -5.24 -16.01
C LEU A 138 5.46 -3.82 -15.48
N SER A 139 6.55 -3.09 -15.23
CA SER A 139 6.46 -1.75 -14.68
C SER A 139 7.65 -0.88 -15.06
N ARG A 140 7.67 0.32 -14.54
CA ARG A 140 8.62 1.36 -14.89
C ARG A 140 8.91 2.28 -13.71
N ALA A 141 10.05 2.96 -13.76
CA ALA A 141 10.48 3.87 -12.72
C ALA A 141 11.31 5.02 -13.27
N ASN A 142 11.29 6.14 -12.56
CA ASN A 142 12.13 7.31 -12.84
C ASN A 142 13.01 7.64 -11.64
N LYS A 143 14.22 8.13 -11.93
CA LYS A 143 15.14 8.66 -10.92
C LYS A 143 14.52 9.89 -10.23
N SER A 144 14.74 10.00 -8.94
CA SER A 144 14.62 11.26 -8.22
C SER A 144 15.90 12.05 -8.48
N LEU A 145 15.94 12.79 -9.59
CA LEU A 145 17.17 13.37 -10.16
C LEU A 145 18.02 14.11 -9.14
N ARG A 146 17.41 15.03 -8.40
CA ARG A 146 18.14 15.83 -7.42
C ARG A 146 18.83 14.96 -6.39
N ASN A 147 18.09 14.03 -5.78
CA ASN A 147 18.65 13.16 -4.74
C ASN A 147 19.67 12.20 -5.32
N PHE A 148 19.37 11.58 -6.48
CA PHE A 148 20.28 10.65 -7.12
C PHE A 148 21.63 11.32 -7.45
N SER A 149 21.60 12.53 -8.04
CA SER A 149 22.82 13.28 -8.38
C SER A 149 23.61 13.73 -7.15
N GLN A 150 22.93 14.15 -6.08
CA GLN A 150 23.58 14.52 -4.82
C GLN A 150 24.28 13.34 -4.17
N PHE A 151 23.59 12.18 -4.12
CA PHE A 151 24.17 10.93 -3.59
C PHE A 151 25.37 10.47 -4.42
N LEU A 152 25.23 10.47 -5.74
CA LEU A 152 26.28 10.10 -6.66
C LEU A 152 27.54 10.98 -6.47
N ALA A 153 27.36 12.29 -6.42
CA ALA A 153 28.46 13.22 -6.22
C ALA A 153 29.17 13.03 -4.87
N ALA A 154 28.41 12.77 -3.80
CA ALA A 154 29.01 12.51 -2.49
C ALA A 154 29.85 11.22 -2.50
N LEU A 155 29.30 10.11 -3.01
CA LEU A 155 29.99 8.83 -3.06
C LEU A 155 31.22 8.89 -3.98
N ALA A 156 31.15 9.55 -5.13
CA ALA A 156 32.27 9.77 -6.03
C ALA A 156 33.38 10.61 -5.38
N ALA A 157 33.03 11.54 -4.49
CA ALA A 157 33.98 12.32 -3.72
C ALA A 157 34.54 11.59 -2.46
N GLY A 158 34.27 10.30 -2.30
CA GLY A 158 34.74 9.51 -1.16
C GLY A 158 33.98 9.78 0.15
N LYS A 159 32.78 10.36 0.09
CA LYS A 159 32.01 10.75 1.28
C LYS A 159 30.65 10.06 1.28
N GLN A 160 30.09 9.84 2.45
CA GLN A 160 28.70 9.45 2.57
C GLN A 160 27.78 10.66 2.37
N PRO A 161 26.63 10.48 1.70
CA PRO A 161 25.64 11.55 1.59
C PRO A 161 25.01 11.86 2.95
N ASP A 162 24.62 13.12 3.14
CA ASP A 162 23.89 13.56 4.32
C ASP A 162 22.53 12.86 4.38
N PRO A 163 22.18 12.14 5.47
CA PRO A 163 20.88 11.51 5.65
C PRO A 163 19.71 12.49 5.47
N ALA A 164 19.85 13.76 5.82
CA ALA A 164 18.84 14.78 5.66
C ALA A 164 18.37 14.95 4.21
N TRP A 165 19.20 14.61 3.22
CA TRP A 165 18.78 14.65 1.80
C TRP A 165 17.71 13.60 1.47
N LEU A 166 17.64 12.50 2.25
CA LEU A 166 16.57 11.50 2.13
C LEU A 166 15.32 11.89 2.89
N THR A 167 15.42 12.78 3.87
CA THR A 167 14.31 13.08 4.78
C THR A 167 13.09 13.64 4.04
N ALA A 168 13.28 14.34 2.93
CA ALA A 168 12.18 14.89 2.15
C ALA A 168 11.44 13.83 1.31
N VAL A 169 12.13 12.79 0.79
CA VAL A 169 11.52 11.85 -0.16
C VAL A 169 11.71 10.37 0.19
N GLY A 170 12.79 9.99 0.86
CA GLY A 170 13.07 8.62 1.30
C GLY A 170 13.47 7.63 0.20
N TYR A 171 13.74 8.07 -1.03
CA TYR A 171 14.04 7.19 -2.17
C TYR A 171 14.91 7.83 -3.24
N LEU A 172 15.56 6.99 -4.05
CA LEU A 172 16.30 7.38 -5.26
C LEU A 172 15.51 7.15 -6.54
N TYR A 173 14.61 6.17 -6.54
CA TYR A 173 13.71 5.85 -7.65
C TYR A 173 12.26 5.87 -7.20
N ARG A 174 11.38 6.29 -8.10
CA ARG A 174 9.92 6.18 -7.94
C ARG A 174 9.32 5.36 -9.08
N THR A 175 8.38 4.50 -8.75
CA THR A 175 7.69 3.62 -9.68
C THR A 175 6.18 3.86 -9.68
N THR A 176 5.49 3.28 -10.66
CA THR A 176 4.03 3.19 -10.72
C THR A 176 3.52 1.75 -10.58
N ALA A 177 4.38 0.82 -10.16
CA ALA A 177 4.08 -0.61 -10.07
C ALA A 177 2.80 -0.94 -9.29
N VAL A 178 2.44 -0.15 -8.29
CA VAL A 178 1.25 -0.32 -7.47
C VAL A 178 0.19 0.75 -7.76
N TYR A 179 0.00 1.09 -9.01
CA TYR A 179 -1.03 2.04 -9.42
C TYR A 179 -2.45 1.48 -9.23
N GLY A 180 -2.64 0.17 -9.34
CA GLY A 180 -3.87 -0.52 -8.97
C GLY A 180 -4.94 -0.63 -10.06
N ASN A 181 -4.68 -0.21 -11.29
CA ASN A 181 -5.67 -0.29 -12.38
C ASN A 181 -5.36 -1.36 -13.43
N GLY A 182 -4.40 -2.24 -13.16
CA GLY A 182 -3.99 -3.33 -14.06
C GLY A 182 -3.16 -2.92 -15.28
N LYS A 183 -2.95 -1.62 -15.52
CA LYS A 183 -2.12 -1.16 -16.64
C LYS A 183 -0.63 -1.27 -16.37
N PHE A 184 -0.24 -1.15 -15.12
CA PHE A 184 1.16 -1.11 -14.70
C PHE A 184 1.35 -2.08 -13.55
N GLY A 185 1.58 -3.35 -13.81
CA GLY A 185 2.04 -4.19 -12.76
C GLY A 185 1.42 -5.57 -12.62
N ILE A 186 0.19 -5.83 -13.03
CA ILE A 186 -0.34 -7.20 -13.03
C ILE A 186 -0.60 -7.66 -14.44
N ALA A 187 0.08 -8.75 -14.82
CA ALA A 187 -0.18 -9.40 -16.09
C ALA A 187 -1.46 -10.25 -16.05
N ASP A 188 -1.68 -10.96 -14.94
CA ASP A 188 -2.79 -11.90 -14.79
C ASP A 188 -3.06 -12.16 -13.31
N PHE A 189 -4.15 -11.57 -12.81
CA PHE A 189 -4.53 -11.68 -11.40
C PHE A 189 -4.88 -13.13 -11.02
N ALA A 190 -5.68 -13.78 -11.85
CA ALA A 190 -6.13 -15.15 -11.57
C ALA A 190 -4.97 -16.17 -11.58
N ARG A 191 -3.92 -15.89 -12.35
CA ARG A 191 -2.71 -16.72 -12.36
C ARG A 191 -1.86 -16.50 -11.12
N LEU A 192 -1.66 -15.24 -10.74
CA LEU A 192 -0.89 -14.89 -9.54
C LEU A 192 -1.55 -15.43 -8.27
N GLU A 193 -2.87 -15.36 -8.18
CA GLU A 193 -3.62 -15.89 -7.07
C GLU A 193 -3.42 -17.39 -6.84
N ARG A 194 -3.24 -18.15 -7.93
CA ARG A 194 -2.98 -19.61 -7.87
C ARG A 194 -1.51 -19.95 -7.62
N ASN A 195 -0.62 -18.99 -7.73
CA ASN A 195 0.79 -19.18 -7.47
C ASN A 195 1.04 -19.08 -5.96
N PRO A 196 1.55 -20.14 -5.29
CA PRO A 196 1.75 -20.14 -3.85
C PRO A 196 2.72 -19.05 -3.37
N ASP A 197 3.64 -18.59 -4.23
CA ASP A 197 4.57 -17.51 -3.89
C ASP A 197 3.88 -16.13 -3.90
N PHE A 198 2.80 -15.98 -4.69
CA PHE A 198 2.13 -14.70 -4.91
C PHE A 198 0.64 -14.69 -4.54
N ASN A 199 0.21 -15.61 -3.71
CA ASN A 199 -1.19 -15.72 -3.25
C ASN A 199 -1.62 -14.59 -2.30
N ARG A 200 -0.70 -13.73 -1.87
CA ARG A 200 -0.99 -12.53 -1.07
C ARG A 200 -1.21 -11.30 -1.97
N PRO A 201 -2.01 -10.33 -1.52
CA PRO A 201 -2.29 -9.14 -2.33
C PRO A 201 -1.03 -8.40 -2.75
N PHE A 202 -0.92 -8.11 -4.05
CA PHE A 202 0.19 -7.36 -4.65
C PHE A 202 1.60 -7.96 -4.45
N ALA A 203 1.72 -9.23 -4.03
CA ALA A 203 3.02 -9.82 -3.68
C ALA A 203 4.04 -9.76 -4.83
N ALA A 204 3.64 -10.11 -6.07
CA ALA A 204 4.52 -10.05 -7.23
C ALA A 204 4.98 -8.62 -7.55
N GLN A 205 4.08 -7.63 -7.44
CA GLN A 205 4.44 -6.23 -7.65
C GLN A 205 5.36 -5.72 -6.55
N MET A 206 5.09 -6.07 -5.30
CA MET A 206 5.93 -5.69 -4.17
C MET A 206 7.32 -6.31 -4.28
N LEU A 207 7.42 -7.56 -4.73
CA LEU A 207 8.72 -8.21 -5.00
C LEU A 207 9.51 -7.46 -6.07
N ALA A 208 8.87 -7.13 -7.20
CA ALA A 208 9.52 -6.38 -8.26
C ALA A 208 9.99 -4.98 -7.79
N VAL A 209 9.20 -4.32 -6.94
CA VAL A 209 9.56 -3.02 -6.32
C VAL A 209 10.72 -3.17 -5.32
N TYR A 210 10.74 -4.27 -4.57
CA TYR A 210 11.83 -4.56 -3.64
C TYR A 210 13.16 -4.80 -4.38
N VAL A 211 13.13 -5.54 -5.49
CA VAL A 211 14.30 -5.74 -6.35
C VAL A 211 14.75 -4.43 -7.01
N LEU A 212 13.81 -3.60 -7.46
CA LEU A 212 14.15 -2.26 -7.99
C LEU A 212 14.87 -1.39 -6.95
N ARG A 213 14.53 -1.51 -5.65
CA ARG A 213 15.25 -0.83 -4.57
C ARG A 213 16.71 -1.28 -4.54
N GLN A 214 16.98 -2.59 -4.60
CA GLN A 214 18.32 -3.14 -4.64
C GLN A 214 19.10 -2.64 -5.87
N PHE A 215 18.47 -2.71 -7.05
CA PHE A 215 19.06 -2.19 -8.30
C PHE A 215 19.44 -0.70 -8.17
N SER A 216 18.60 0.13 -7.56
CA SER A 216 18.88 1.56 -7.41
C SER A 216 20.14 1.85 -6.58
N ILE A 217 20.39 1.04 -5.56
CA ILE A 217 21.58 1.10 -4.70
C ILE A 217 22.82 0.64 -5.48
N GLU A 218 22.72 -0.47 -6.20
CA GLU A 218 23.84 -1.02 -6.97
C GLU A 218 24.22 -0.12 -8.14
N GLN A 219 23.25 0.44 -8.85
CA GLN A 219 23.50 1.40 -9.93
C GLN A 219 24.19 2.67 -9.39
N LEU A 220 23.74 3.18 -8.25
CA LEU A 220 24.36 4.34 -7.62
C LEU A 220 25.85 4.06 -7.29
N ASN A 221 26.14 2.92 -6.68
CA ASN A 221 27.50 2.51 -6.34
C ASN A 221 28.36 2.29 -7.60
N HIS A 222 27.81 1.66 -8.64
CA HIS A 222 28.47 1.47 -9.93
C HIS A 222 28.87 2.81 -10.54
N LEU A 223 27.93 3.74 -10.66
CA LEU A 223 28.20 5.04 -11.26
C LEU A 223 29.22 5.87 -10.46
N ALA A 224 29.17 5.82 -9.12
CA ALA A 224 30.16 6.47 -8.28
C ALA A 224 31.57 5.91 -8.55
N LYS A 225 31.70 4.58 -8.63
CA LYS A 225 32.95 3.90 -8.93
C LYS A 225 33.48 4.21 -10.33
N VAL A 226 32.60 4.31 -11.33
CA VAL A 226 32.97 4.70 -12.70
C VAL A 226 33.46 6.15 -12.75
N GLN A 227 32.79 7.07 -12.04
CA GLN A 227 33.19 8.48 -12.00
C GLN A 227 34.52 8.73 -11.29
N SER A 228 34.81 7.98 -10.23
CA SER A 228 35.99 8.17 -9.41
C SER A 228 36.53 6.82 -8.94
N PRO A 229 37.23 6.05 -9.81
CA PRO A 229 37.67 4.68 -9.50
C PRO A 229 38.48 4.52 -8.23
N ASP A 230 39.30 5.52 -7.89
CA ASP A 230 40.22 5.49 -6.76
C ASP A 230 39.66 6.10 -5.46
N GLN A 231 38.62 6.94 -5.57
CA GLN A 231 38.10 7.69 -4.42
C GLN A 231 36.70 7.24 -3.99
N ALA A 232 35.90 6.72 -4.93
CA ALA A 232 34.50 6.41 -4.65
C ALA A 232 34.37 5.37 -3.54
N VAL A 233 33.40 5.62 -2.65
CA VAL A 233 33.02 4.72 -1.57
C VAL A 233 31.60 4.20 -1.81
N PRO A 234 31.29 2.95 -1.43
CA PRO A 234 29.92 2.46 -1.53
C PRO A 234 29.02 3.15 -0.49
N LEU A 235 27.72 3.24 -0.81
CA LEU A 235 26.73 3.76 0.11
C LEU A 235 26.74 2.95 1.42
N HIS A 236 26.73 3.65 2.57
CA HIS A 236 26.76 3.03 3.88
C HIS A 236 25.54 2.12 4.13
N PRO A 237 25.70 0.93 4.74
CA PRO A 237 24.60 -0.02 4.96
C PRO A 237 23.37 0.58 5.66
N ALA A 238 23.56 1.46 6.64
CA ALA A 238 22.46 2.13 7.32
C ALA A 238 21.64 3.02 6.37
N LEU A 239 22.31 3.72 5.44
CA LEU A 239 21.63 4.51 4.40
C LEU A 239 20.97 3.62 3.35
N GLN A 240 21.61 2.51 2.95
CA GLN A 240 20.98 1.52 2.06
C GLN A 240 19.69 0.98 2.67
N ARG A 241 19.69 0.67 3.95
CA ARG A 241 18.51 0.17 4.67
C ARG A 241 17.44 1.26 4.81
N TYR A 242 17.82 2.50 5.05
CA TYR A 242 16.89 3.64 5.15
C TYR A 242 16.28 4.04 3.80
N LEU A 243 16.93 3.74 2.68
CA LEU A 243 16.37 3.96 1.35
C LEU A 243 15.17 3.04 1.09
N GLY A 244 14.08 3.66 0.66
CA GLY A 244 12.91 2.98 0.12
C GLY A 244 12.81 3.12 -1.40
N ILE A 245 11.64 2.81 -1.92
CA ILE A 245 11.20 3.11 -3.28
C ILE A 245 9.99 4.01 -3.24
N GLY A 246 10.01 5.10 -4.00
CA GLY A 246 8.85 5.96 -4.19
C GLY A 246 7.80 5.28 -5.08
N ASN A 247 6.53 5.46 -4.73
CA ASN A 247 5.43 5.13 -5.63
C ASN A 247 4.57 6.37 -5.82
N SER A 248 4.40 6.78 -7.08
CA SER A 248 3.51 7.88 -7.44
C SER A 248 2.18 7.32 -7.90
N THR A 249 1.10 7.84 -7.35
CA THR A 249 -0.25 7.44 -7.72
C THR A 249 -1.19 8.63 -7.74
N GLY A 250 -2.12 8.60 -8.68
CA GLY A 250 -3.17 9.58 -8.80
C GLY A 250 -4.55 9.03 -8.43
N LEU A 251 -5.58 9.80 -8.74
CA LEU A 251 -6.97 9.46 -8.46
C LEU A 251 -7.43 8.16 -9.13
N GLY A 252 -6.69 7.62 -10.12
CA GLY A 252 -6.99 6.31 -10.71
C GLY A 252 -6.96 5.14 -9.73
N MET A 253 -6.31 5.30 -8.56
CA MET A 253 -6.38 4.31 -7.48
C MET A 253 -7.74 4.28 -6.77
N ALA A 254 -8.47 5.39 -6.74
CA ALA A 254 -9.75 5.46 -6.07
C ALA A 254 -10.80 4.51 -6.68
N PRO A 255 -10.98 4.44 -8.02
CA PRO A 255 -11.84 3.43 -8.65
C PRO A 255 -11.46 2.00 -8.29
N PHE A 256 -10.16 1.70 -8.23
CA PHE A 256 -9.69 0.38 -7.85
C PHE A 256 -10.16 0.01 -6.43
N LEU A 257 -9.93 0.87 -5.45
CA LEU A 257 -10.34 0.62 -4.07
C LEU A 257 -11.86 0.42 -3.95
N ILE A 258 -12.65 1.24 -4.67
CA ILE A 258 -14.11 1.14 -4.66
C ILE A 258 -14.60 -0.16 -5.31
N ASN A 259 -13.90 -0.66 -6.33
CA ASN A 259 -14.33 -1.81 -7.12
C ASN A 259 -13.80 -3.15 -6.62
N HIS A 260 -13.03 -3.18 -5.53
CA HIS A 260 -12.46 -4.40 -4.95
C HIS A 260 -12.88 -4.58 -3.48
N PRO A 261 -14.20 -4.77 -3.22
CA PRO A 261 -14.73 -4.81 -1.86
C PRO A 261 -14.23 -6.01 -1.04
N GLN A 262 -13.93 -7.14 -1.67
CA GLN A 262 -13.44 -8.31 -0.92
C GLN A 262 -11.98 -8.15 -0.49
N LEU A 263 -11.14 -7.56 -1.31
CA LEU A 263 -9.77 -7.22 -0.93
C LEU A 263 -9.75 -6.28 0.29
N ILE A 264 -10.60 -5.26 0.26
CA ILE A 264 -10.76 -4.33 1.39
C ILE A 264 -11.28 -5.06 2.63
N GLN A 265 -12.33 -5.89 2.46
CA GLN A 265 -12.90 -6.71 3.54
C GLN A 265 -11.83 -7.56 4.21
N GLN A 266 -11.07 -8.34 3.44
CA GLN A 266 -10.07 -9.25 3.99
C GLN A 266 -9.03 -8.50 4.81
N TRP A 267 -8.50 -7.40 4.27
CA TRP A 267 -7.48 -6.64 4.96
C TRP A 267 -8.00 -5.93 6.21
N VAL A 268 -9.14 -5.21 6.13
CA VAL A 268 -9.71 -4.48 7.26
C VAL A 268 -10.18 -5.47 8.34
N TYR A 269 -10.84 -6.55 7.96
CA TYR A 269 -11.28 -7.58 8.90
C TYR A 269 -10.10 -8.25 9.61
N GLY A 270 -9.04 -8.59 8.88
CA GLY A 270 -7.81 -9.12 9.46
C GLY A 270 -7.19 -8.15 10.48
N ARG A 271 -7.12 -6.85 10.12
CA ARG A 271 -6.63 -5.81 11.03
C ARG A 271 -7.50 -5.65 12.29
N GLU A 272 -8.81 -5.65 12.16
CA GLU A 272 -9.71 -5.55 13.30
C GLU A 272 -9.64 -6.79 14.21
N ARG A 273 -9.47 -7.98 13.64
CA ARG A 273 -9.21 -9.21 14.41
C ARG A 273 -7.90 -9.11 15.19
N ALA A 274 -6.82 -8.72 14.54
CA ALA A 274 -5.52 -8.53 15.19
C ALA A 274 -5.61 -7.52 16.34
N LEU A 275 -6.31 -6.42 16.12
CA LEU A 275 -6.55 -5.42 17.16
C LEU A 275 -7.39 -5.97 18.32
N ALA A 276 -8.45 -6.73 18.04
CA ALA A 276 -9.28 -7.32 19.07
C ALA A 276 -8.50 -8.33 19.93
N PHE A 277 -7.63 -9.14 19.34
CA PHE A 277 -6.74 -10.01 20.08
C PHE A 277 -5.77 -9.22 20.95
N ALA A 278 -5.06 -8.23 20.37
CA ALA A 278 -4.10 -7.42 21.10
C ALA A 278 -4.74 -6.66 22.30
N ARG A 279 -5.98 -6.21 22.14
CA ARG A 279 -6.73 -5.54 23.21
C ARG A 279 -7.12 -6.45 24.36
N ALA A 280 -7.34 -7.73 24.06
CA ALA A 280 -7.73 -8.74 25.05
C ALA A 280 -6.53 -9.24 25.88
N GLU A 281 -5.30 -8.96 25.45
CA GLU A 281 -4.11 -9.38 26.20
C GLU A 281 -3.94 -8.58 27.49
N PRO A 282 -3.58 -9.24 28.60
CA PRO A 282 -3.29 -8.54 29.86
C PRO A 282 -1.97 -7.75 29.73
N ALA A 283 -2.03 -6.46 30.03
CA ALA A 283 -0.82 -5.64 30.07
C ALA A 283 0.02 -5.97 31.32
N ASN A 284 1.32 -6.09 31.13
CA ASN A 284 2.33 -6.24 32.17
C ASN A 284 3.42 -5.16 32.02
N GLU A 285 4.37 -5.08 32.95
CA GLU A 285 5.43 -4.09 32.88
C GLU A 285 6.26 -4.14 31.58
N GLN A 286 6.49 -5.32 31.05
CA GLN A 286 7.28 -5.50 29.82
C GLN A 286 6.52 -4.95 28.62
N THR A 287 5.26 -5.35 28.45
CA THR A 287 4.42 -4.89 27.34
C THR A 287 4.09 -3.42 27.46
N HIS A 288 3.93 -2.89 28.67
CA HIS A 288 3.76 -1.47 28.91
C HIS A 288 4.99 -0.65 28.46
N LYS A 289 6.20 -1.06 28.83
CA LYS A 289 7.45 -0.44 28.41
C LYS A 289 7.63 -0.54 26.88
N ALA A 290 7.28 -1.71 26.29
CA ALA A 290 7.36 -1.92 24.87
C ALA A 290 6.39 -0.99 24.11
N LEU A 291 5.13 -0.88 24.54
CA LEU A 291 4.15 0.05 23.95
C LEU A 291 4.64 1.49 23.99
N ARG A 292 5.13 1.93 25.16
CA ARG A 292 5.70 3.28 25.32
C ARG A 292 6.88 3.52 24.36
N SER A 293 7.75 2.52 24.18
CA SER A 293 8.88 2.60 23.25
C SER A 293 8.42 2.70 21.80
N LEU A 294 7.42 1.91 21.40
CA LEU A 294 6.81 1.97 20.07
C LEU A 294 6.18 3.35 19.81
N MET A 295 5.46 3.90 20.79
CA MET A 295 4.88 5.25 20.69
C MET A 295 5.97 6.33 20.54
N ALA A 296 7.07 6.25 21.32
CA ALA A 296 8.20 7.17 21.21
C ALA A 296 8.89 7.08 19.84
N ARG A 297 9.03 5.87 19.27
CA ARG A 297 9.56 5.67 17.91
C ARG A 297 8.64 6.29 16.85
N ALA A 298 7.34 6.05 16.95
CA ALA A 298 6.36 6.64 16.06
C ALA A 298 6.36 8.17 16.12
N LEU A 299 6.45 8.75 17.32
CA LEU A 299 6.58 10.19 17.52
C LEU A 299 7.81 10.74 16.78
N LYS A 300 8.97 10.13 16.99
CA LYS A 300 10.22 10.54 16.33
C LYS A 300 10.11 10.44 14.81
N HIS A 301 9.49 9.38 14.27
CA HIS A 301 9.23 9.23 12.85
C HIS A 301 8.34 10.36 12.31
N LEU A 302 7.23 10.67 12.99
CA LEU A 302 6.34 11.76 12.61
C LEU A 302 7.06 13.12 12.59
N GLN A 303 7.90 13.38 13.59
CA GLN A 303 8.70 14.61 13.68
C GLN A 303 9.75 14.73 12.58
N GLN A 304 10.29 13.60 12.10
CA GLN A 304 11.24 13.55 10.98
C GLN A 304 10.55 13.58 9.61
N THR A 305 9.23 13.35 9.55
CA THR A 305 8.51 13.32 8.28
C THR A 305 8.26 14.74 7.76
N ILE A 306 8.85 15.06 6.61
CA ILE A 306 8.67 16.34 5.94
C ILE A 306 7.72 16.15 4.74
N THR A 307 6.79 17.06 4.57
CA THR A 307 5.91 17.17 3.42
C THR A 307 5.75 18.65 3.03
N GLU A 308 5.54 18.92 1.74
CA GLU A 308 5.28 20.27 1.23
C GLU A 308 3.80 20.66 1.36
N ASP A 309 2.92 19.68 1.58
CA ASP A 309 1.48 19.89 1.73
C ASP A 309 1.15 20.41 3.14
N GLU A 310 0.47 21.55 3.21
CA GLU A 310 0.14 22.22 4.48
C GLU A 310 -0.87 21.40 5.30
N GLU A 311 -1.89 20.82 4.68
CA GLU A 311 -2.90 20.02 5.38
C GLU A 311 -2.26 18.75 5.97
N GLN A 312 -1.40 18.08 5.21
CA GLN A 312 -0.68 16.91 5.72
C GLN A 312 0.32 17.31 6.84
N THR A 313 0.97 18.45 6.72
CA THR A 313 1.85 18.98 7.77
C THR A 313 1.08 19.22 9.05
N LEU A 314 -0.10 19.84 8.97
CA LEU A 314 -0.96 20.08 10.12
C LEU A 314 -1.39 18.77 10.77
N ARG A 315 -1.85 17.79 9.98
CA ARG A 315 -2.22 16.45 10.47
C ARG A 315 -1.08 15.77 11.21
N ASN A 316 0.13 15.80 10.66
CA ASN A 316 1.31 15.22 11.31
C ASN A 316 1.61 15.89 12.66
N ARG A 317 1.47 17.22 12.74
CA ARG A 317 1.68 17.98 13.98
C ARG A 317 0.61 17.67 15.05
N GLU A 318 -0.65 17.63 14.66
CA GLU A 318 -1.76 17.27 15.55
C GLU A 318 -1.62 15.84 16.07
N THR A 319 -1.24 14.91 15.19
CA THR A 319 -0.97 13.53 15.58
C THR A 319 0.21 13.45 16.54
N ALA A 320 1.32 14.14 16.24
CA ALA A 320 2.49 14.18 17.14
C ALA A 320 2.15 14.75 18.52
N LYS A 321 1.33 15.82 18.58
CA LYS A 321 0.85 16.38 19.83
C LYS A 321 0.04 15.35 20.64
N SER A 322 -0.92 14.69 20.01
CA SER A 322 -1.71 13.63 20.67
C SER A 322 -0.83 12.48 21.15
N VAL A 323 0.19 12.09 20.37
CA VAL A 323 1.13 11.01 20.76
C VAL A 323 1.95 11.40 21.99
N ILE A 324 2.35 12.67 22.13
CA ILE A 324 3.00 13.15 23.35
C ILE A 324 2.06 12.98 24.56
N GLU A 325 0.80 13.38 24.43
CA GLU A 325 -0.20 13.22 25.49
C GLU A 325 -0.43 11.74 25.87
N VAL A 326 -0.39 10.82 24.86
CA VAL A 326 -0.45 9.36 25.08
C VAL A 326 0.77 8.87 25.86
N ILE A 327 1.97 9.29 25.50
CA ILE A 327 3.20 8.91 26.21
C ILE A 327 3.15 9.41 27.66
N GLU A 328 2.72 10.64 27.90
CA GLU A 328 2.53 11.18 29.24
C GLU A 328 1.46 10.42 30.04
N TRP A 329 0.39 9.96 29.37
CA TRP A 329 -0.63 9.15 30.01
C TRP A 329 -0.05 7.79 30.42
N LEU A 330 0.70 7.13 29.55
CA LEU A 330 1.40 5.87 29.84
C LEU A 330 2.41 6.05 30.99
N ASP A 331 3.14 7.17 31.04
CA ASP A 331 4.11 7.45 32.11
C ASP A 331 3.46 7.63 33.51
N ARG A 332 2.16 7.97 33.54
CA ARG A 332 1.40 8.14 34.81
C ARG A 332 0.60 6.89 35.17
N THR A 333 0.43 5.94 34.26
CA THR A 333 -0.42 4.77 34.45
C THR A 333 0.44 3.51 34.61
N GLN A 334 0.16 2.70 35.60
CA GLN A 334 0.83 1.41 35.80
C GLN A 334 0.18 0.33 34.92
N ALA A 335 0.94 -0.72 34.61
CA ALA A 335 0.43 -1.87 33.87
C ALA A 335 -0.62 -2.61 34.74
N HIS A 336 -1.78 -2.89 34.14
CA HIS A 336 -2.86 -3.66 34.74
C HIS A 336 -3.73 -4.32 33.67
N GLU A 337 -4.51 -5.30 34.05
CA GLU A 337 -5.54 -5.89 33.18
C GLU A 337 -6.54 -4.82 32.75
N GLY A 338 -6.84 -4.74 31.44
CA GLY A 338 -7.73 -3.71 30.88
C GLY A 338 -7.07 -2.38 30.50
N LEU A 339 -5.75 -2.22 30.72
CA LEU A 339 -5.01 -0.99 30.36
C LEU A 339 -5.29 -0.54 28.93
N TYR A 340 -5.33 -1.47 27.96
CA TYR A 340 -5.50 -1.10 26.55
C TYR A 340 -6.90 -0.55 26.25
N GLU A 341 -7.93 -1.09 26.88
CA GLU A 341 -9.30 -0.58 26.76
C GLU A 341 -9.41 0.82 27.38
N GLU A 342 -8.78 1.03 28.54
CA GLU A 342 -8.73 2.33 29.18
C GLU A 342 -8.00 3.36 28.30
N LEU A 343 -6.84 2.99 27.73
CA LEU A 343 -6.09 3.84 26.80
C LEU A 343 -6.92 4.23 25.58
N ILE A 344 -7.58 3.25 24.94
CA ILE A 344 -8.42 3.49 23.75
C ILE A 344 -9.60 4.40 24.11
N SER A 345 -10.26 4.15 25.24
CA SER A 345 -11.37 4.98 25.71
C SER A 345 -10.93 6.42 26.01
N TRP A 346 -9.77 6.56 26.66
CA TRP A 346 -9.19 7.87 26.93
C TRP A 346 -8.80 8.58 25.63
N ALA A 347 -8.11 7.89 24.73
CA ALA A 347 -7.68 8.44 23.44
C ALA A 347 -8.87 8.87 22.56
N GLY A 348 -9.99 8.14 22.63
CA GLY A 348 -11.21 8.49 21.92
C GLY A 348 -11.78 9.87 22.31
N LYS A 349 -11.45 10.37 23.51
CA LYS A 349 -11.92 11.66 24.03
C LYS A 349 -10.89 12.79 23.88
N HIS A 350 -9.61 12.47 23.80
CA HIS A 350 -8.53 13.46 23.92
C HIS A 350 -7.63 13.55 22.69
N CYS A 351 -7.60 12.49 21.85
CA CYS A 351 -6.66 12.41 20.74
C CYS A 351 -7.32 12.60 19.38
N SER A 352 -6.55 13.10 18.42
CA SER A 352 -6.97 13.13 17.02
C SER A 352 -7.28 11.73 16.49
N LEU A 353 -8.10 11.63 15.45
CA LEU A 353 -8.47 10.36 14.84
C LEU A 353 -7.23 9.57 14.36
N GLU A 354 -6.24 10.27 13.82
CA GLU A 354 -4.98 9.65 13.38
C GLU A 354 -4.18 9.10 14.56
N ALA A 355 -4.13 9.78 15.68
CA ALA A 355 -3.45 9.27 16.87
C ALA A 355 -4.17 8.05 17.46
N GLN A 356 -5.51 8.02 17.42
CA GLN A 356 -6.28 6.83 17.81
C GLN A 356 -5.92 5.63 16.95
N GLU A 357 -5.85 5.81 15.62
CA GLU A 357 -5.45 4.72 14.70
C GLU A 357 -3.97 4.36 14.84
N LEU A 358 -3.10 5.30 15.22
CA LEU A 358 -1.71 5.01 15.56
C LEU A 358 -1.59 4.12 16.80
N ILE A 359 -2.35 4.42 17.87
CA ILE A 359 -2.42 3.56 19.06
C ILE A 359 -2.85 2.14 18.68
N ASN A 360 -3.91 2.02 17.89
CA ASN A 360 -4.39 0.72 17.41
C ASN A 360 -3.29 -0.03 16.62
N THR A 361 -2.53 0.69 15.79
CA THR A 361 -1.40 0.11 15.06
C THR A 361 -0.30 -0.36 16.02
N MET A 362 0.03 0.44 17.05
CA MET A 362 1.06 0.06 18.04
C MET A 362 0.65 -1.15 18.88
N LEU A 363 -0.63 -1.31 19.20
CA LEU A 363 -1.12 -2.52 19.86
C LEU A 363 -0.96 -3.78 18.97
N ILE A 364 -1.24 -3.66 17.67
CA ILE A 364 -0.99 -4.74 16.71
C ILE A 364 0.52 -5.07 16.61
N GLU A 365 1.38 -4.05 16.64
CA GLU A 365 2.84 -4.23 16.61
C GLU A 365 3.39 -4.91 17.86
N LEU A 366 2.73 -4.73 18.99
CA LEU A 366 3.16 -5.24 20.29
C LEU A 366 3.09 -6.76 20.39
N TYR A 367 2.17 -7.40 19.62
CA TYR A 367 1.89 -8.83 19.68
C TYR A 367 2.06 -9.53 18.32
N PRO A 368 3.31 -9.65 17.82
CA PRO A 368 3.57 -10.24 16.51
C PRO A 368 2.99 -11.67 16.37
N GLU A 369 3.05 -12.48 17.41
CA GLU A 369 2.57 -13.85 17.44
C GLU A 369 1.06 -14.00 17.25
N LEU A 370 0.28 -12.97 17.55
CA LEU A 370 -1.17 -12.94 17.31
C LEU A 370 -1.51 -12.51 15.88
N VAL A 371 -0.59 -11.83 15.22
CA VAL A 371 -0.80 -11.25 13.89
C VAL A 371 -0.40 -12.21 12.77
N GLU A 372 0.65 -13.00 12.98
CA GLU A 372 1.18 -13.91 11.95
C GLU A 372 0.14 -14.91 11.41
N PRO A 373 -0.68 -15.59 12.24
CA PRO A 373 -1.72 -16.47 11.73
C PRO A 373 -2.78 -15.77 10.88
N ILE A 374 -3.09 -14.49 11.21
CA ILE A 374 -4.05 -13.68 10.46
C ILE A 374 -3.46 -13.30 9.10
N ASP A 375 -2.17 -12.98 9.07
CA ASP A 375 -1.46 -12.64 7.84
C ASP A 375 -1.48 -13.79 6.82
N ASP A 376 -1.40 -15.04 7.29
CA ASP A 376 -1.48 -16.22 6.45
C ASP A 376 -2.88 -16.46 5.84
N GLU A 377 -3.93 -15.92 6.47
CA GLU A 377 -5.30 -16.00 5.95
C GLU A 377 -5.60 -14.93 4.87
N LEU A 378 -4.76 -13.88 4.76
CA LEU A 378 -4.99 -12.81 3.80
C LEU A 378 -4.74 -13.29 2.37
N GLY A 379 -5.80 -13.38 1.58
CA GLY A 379 -5.75 -13.73 0.17
C GLY A 379 -5.96 -12.54 -0.75
N CYS A 380 -5.86 -12.79 -2.05
CA CYS A 380 -6.12 -11.80 -3.10
C CYS A 380 -7.41 -12.09 -3.90
N GLN A 381 -8.26 -12.98 -3.38
CA GLN A 381 -9.50 -13.37 -4.06
C GLN A 381 -10.48 -12.21 -4.17
N GLU A 382 -11.05 -12.06 -5.36
CA GLU A 382 -12.07 -11.09 -5.67
C GLU A 382 -13.19 -11.79 -6.45
N SER A 383 -14.21 -12.25 -5.74
CA SER A 383 -15.40 -12.85 -6.34
C SER A 383 -16.65 -12.17 -5.78
N MET A 384 -17.46 -11.62 -6.66
CA MET A 384 -18.77 -11.08 -6.32
C MET A 384 -19.84 -11.97 -6.96
N ASP A 385 -20.24 -13.02 -6.27
CA ASP A 385 -21.22 -13.97 -6.79
C ASP A 385 -22.64 -13.46 -6.62
N LEU A 386 -23.45 -13.70 -7.65
CA LEU A 386 -24.89 -13.42 -7.59
C LEU A 386 -25.60 -14.57 -6.87
N LYS A 387 -26.43 -14.23 -5.88
CA LYS A 387 -27.33 -15.16 -5.18
C LYS A 387 -28.76 -15.00 -5.74
N PRO A 388 -29.10 -15.67 -6.85
CA PRO A 388 -30.35 -15.44 -7.58
C PRO A 388 -31.60 -15.83 -6.79
N ASP A 389 -31.48 -16.85 -5.94
CA ASP A 389 -32.60 -17.41 -5.16
C ASP A 389 -32.87 -16.66 -3.86
N MET A 390 -32.07 -15.64 -3.53
CA MET A 390 -32.31 -14.80 -2.36
C MET A 390 -33.69 -14.14 -2.49
N LYS A 391 -34.47 -14.08 -1.39
CA LYS A 391 -35.71 -13.31 -1.38
C LYS A 391 -35.43 -11.83 -1.64
N ALA A 392 -36.20 -11.20 -2.53
CA ALA A 392 -36.05 -9.80 -2.87
C ALA A 392 -36.25 -8.87 -1.64
N ARG A 393 -37.12 -9.26 -0.70
CA ARG A 393 -37.23 -8.57 0.61
C ARG A 393 -35.93 -8.59 1.42
N LYS A 394 -35.20 -9.73 1.43
CA LYS A 394 -33.92 -9.80 2.12
C LYS A 394 -32.88 -8.87 1.48
N LEU A 395 -32.93 -8.73 0.15
CA LEU A 395 -32.05 -7.75 -0.53
C LEU A 395 -32.37 -6.32 -0.07
N ARG A 396 -33.66 -5.96 0.05
CA ARG A 396 -34.12 -4.67 0.59
C ARG A 396 -33.62 -4.44 2.01
N ASP A 397 -33.78 -5.45 2.87
CA ASP A 397 -33.34 -5.37 4.27
C ASP A 397 -31.80 -5.16 4.36
N LEU A 398 -31.02 -5.83 3.51
CA LEU A 398 -29.58 -5.61 3.40
C LEU A 398 -29.21 -4.18 2.99
N ILE A 399 -30.00 -3.57 2.07
CA ILE A 399 -29.78 -2.18 1.68
C ILE A 399 -29.98 -1.26 2.90
N HIS A 400 -31.06 -1.43 3.63
CA HIS A 400 -31.33 -0.62 4.83
C HIS A 400 -30.29 -0.84 5.93
N GLU A 401 -29.80 -2.06 6.12
CA GLU A 401 -28.83 -2.38 7.16
C GLU A 401 -27.41 -1.91 6.81
N LYS A 402 -26.96 -2.12 5.58
CA LYS A 402 -25.54 -1.93 5.20
C LYS A 402 -25.27 -0.65 4.42
N PHE A 403 -26.30 -0.05 3.82
CA PHE A 403 -26.17 1.13 2.96
C PHE A 403 -27.05 2.30 3.41
N ASP A 404 -27.37 2.37 4.71
CA ASP A 404 -28.13 3.46 5.32
C ASP A 404 -27.58 4.85 4.95
N TRP A 405 -26.25 4.97 4.90
CA TRP A 405 -25.54 6.18 4.50
C TRP A 405 -25.83 6.62 3.04
N ALA A 406 -26.30 5.72 2.17
CA ALA A 406 -26.59 5.98 0.76
C ALA A 406 -28.05 6.36 0.51
N LEU A 407 -28.94 6.21 1.50
CA LEU A 407 -30.37 6.36 1.30
C LEU A 407 -30.86 7.82 1.35
N SER A 408 -30.01 8.74 1.77
CA SER A 408 -30.29 10.19 1.78
C SER A 408 -30.01 10.89 0.44
N TYR A 409 -29.60 10.16 -0.60
CA TYR A 409 -29.32 10.72 -1.93
C TYR A 409 -30.54 11.43 -2.55
N ARG A 410 -30.31 12.62 -3.12
CA ARG A 410 -31.34 13.43 -3.78
C ARG A 410 -30.87 13.83 -5.18
N GLU A 411 -31.61 13.49 -6.20
CA GLU A 411 -31.25 13.78 -7.60
C GLU A 411 -31.24 15.28 -7.94
N ASP A 412 -32.03 16.06 -7.23
CA ASP A 412 -32.18 17.51 -7.39
C ASP A 412 -31.11 18.32 -6.63
N CYS A 413 -30.30 17.67 -5.79
CA CYS A 413 -29.26 18.32 -5.01
C CYS A 413 -27.91 18.35 -5.78
N PRO A 414 -27.36 19.53 -6.08
CA PRO A 414 -26.06 19.63 -6.76
C PRO A 414 -24.91 18.93 -6.01
N ASP A 415 -24.94 18.95 -4.66
CA ASP A 415 -23.92 18.31 -3.86
C ASP A 415 -24.02 16.77 -3.91
N ASP A 416 -25.25 16.23 -4.01
CA ASP A 416 -25.47 14.80 -4.18
C ASP A 416 -25.10 14.32 -5.59
N ASN A 417 -24.98 15.21 -6.55
CA ASN A 417 -24.52 14.96 -7.92
C ASN A 417 -23.04 15.25 -8.13
N TYR A 418 -22.29 15.47 -7.05
CA TYR A 418 -20.86 15.70 -7.09
C TYR A 418 -20.13 14.36 -7.03
N TRP A 419 -19.74 13.83 -8.20
CA TRP A 419 -19.28 12.45 -8.32
C TRP A 419 -17.85 12.33 -8.77
N PHE A 420 -17.30 11.12 -8.60
CA PHE A 420 -16.08 10.66 -9.21
C PHE A 420 -16.37 10.25 -10.66
N TRP A 421 -15.69 10.87 -11.62
CA TRP A 421 -15.78 10.55 -13.04
C TRP A 421 -14.48 9.91 -13.49
N TYR A 422 -14.55 8.80 -14.22
CA TYR A 422 -13.40 8.06 -14.71
C TYR A 422 -13.50 7.86 -16.23
N ARG A 423 -12.45 8.29 -16.94
CA ARG A 423 -12.26 8.01 -18.37
C ARG A 423 -11.39 6.77 -18.53
N SER A 424 -11.99 5.64 -18.95
CA SER A 424 -11.25 4.40 -19.18
C SER A 424 -10.57 4.33 -20.56
N VAL A 425 -11.07 5.07 -21.56
CA VAL A 425 -10.68 4.92 -22.97
C VAL A 425 -9.44 5.73 -23.33
N GLU A 426 -9.25 6.93 -22.76
CA GLU A 426 -8.20 7.86 -23.17
C GLU A 426 -7.08 8.04 -22.13
N LYS A 427 -7.00 7.20 -21.11
CA LYS A 427 -5.99 7.27 -20.04
C LYS A 427 -5.91 8.64 -19.31
N GLU A 428 -6.92 9.46 -19.41
CA GLU A 428 -6.98 10.72 -18.66
C GLU A 428 -7.20 10.45 -17.18
N GLU A 429 -6.70 11.35 -16.32
CA GLU A 429 -6.90 11.27 -14.89
C GLU A 429 -8.39 11.39 -14.53
N PRO A 430 -8.87 10.61 -13.55
CA PRO A 430 -10.20 10.79 -13.00
C PRO A 430 -10.42 12.21 -12.51
N ARG A 431 -11.62 12.70 -12.64
CA ARG A 431 -12.06 13.99 -12.12
C ARG A 431 -13.08 13.80 -11.01
N LEU A 432 -13.14 14.76 -10.14
CA LEU A 432 -14.21 14.89 -9.17
C LEU A 432 -15.03 16.12 -9.52
N GLY A 433 -16.34 16.02 -9.44
CA GLY A 433 -17.22 17.16 -9.66
C GLY A 433 -18.57 16.80 -10.25
N ILE A 434 -19.28 17.85 -10.70
CA ILE A 434 -20.51 17.71 -11.45
C ILE A 434 -20.13 17.48 -12.92
N ARG A 435 -20.74 16.49 -13.55
CA ARG A 435 -20.53 16.23 -14.97
C ARG A 435 -21.03 17.41 -15.79
N GLY A 436 -20.13 17.99 -16.59
CA GLY A 436 -20.46 19.02 -17.55
C GLY A 436 -21.05 18.48 -18.87
N THR A 437 -21.47 19.38 -19.73
CA THR A 437 -21.92 19.11 -21.11
C THR A 437 -20.77 19.17 -22.11
N GLU A 438 -19.52 19.06 -21.64
CA GLU A 438 -18.31 19.14 -22.47
C GLU A 438 -18.25 17.97 -23.46
N SER A 439 -17.63 18.22 -24.61
CA SER A 439 -17.35 17.18 -25.61
C SER A 439 -16.51 16.05 -25.00
N GLY A 440 -16.97 14.82 -25.12
CA GLY A 440 -16.32 13.63 -24.56
C GLY A 440 -16.82 13.24 -23.16
N ALA A 441 -17.69 14.04 -22.53
CA ALA A 441 -18.27 13.71 -21.23
C ALA A 441 -19.13 12.41 -21.26
N GLU A 442 -19.67 12.07 -22.42
CA GLU A 442 -20.42 10.82 -22.65
C GLU A 442 -19.57 9.55 -22.52
N LYS A 443 -18.24 9.68 -22.62
CA LYS A 443 -17.29 8.56 -22.46
C LYS A 443 -16.86 8.36 -21.01
N GLU A 444 -17.27 9.25 -20.11
CA GLU A 444 -16.92 9.18 -18.70
C GLU A 444 -17.86 8.26 -17.94
N LEU A 445 -17.28 7.43 -17.05
CA LEU A 445 -18.05 6.55 -16.17
C LEU A 445 -18.12 7.16 -14.77
N ALA A 446 -19.34 7.32 -14.27
CA ALA A 446 -19.55 7.75 -12.89
C ALA A 446 -19.28 6.61 -11.90
N LEU A 447 -18.45 6.86 -10.92
CA LEU A 447 -18.25 6.00 -9.76
C LEU A 447 -19.14 6.50 -8.63
N ALA A 448 -20.38 6.09 -8.66
CA ALA A 448 -21.42 6.56 -7.76
C ALA A 448 -22.11 5.37 -7.08
N VAL A 449 -21.47 4.80 -6.07
CA VAL A 449 -22.03 3.65 -5.33
C VAL A 449 -23.36 4.05 -4.68
N GLY A 450 -23.36 5.10 -3.88
CA GLY A 450 -24.55 5.55 -3.15
C GLY A 450 -25.76 5.81 -4.06
N PRO A 451 -25.65 6.67 -5.08
CA PRO A 451 -26.76 6.91 -6.02
C PRO A 451 -27.27 5.66 -6.72
N ARG A 452 -26.40 4.70 -7.03
CA ARG A 452 -26.80 3.42 -7.63
C ARG A 452 -27.60 2.57 -6.65
N ILE A 453 -27.19 2.51 -5.39
CA ILE A 453 -27.89 1.78 -4.33
C ILE A 453 -29.26 2.40 -4.08
N SER A 454 -29.34 3.73 -3.95
CA SER A 454 -30.61 4.43 -3.73
C SER A 454 -31.60 4.17 -4.87
N ARG A 455 -31.17 4.30 -6.13
CA ARG A 455 -32.01 3.97 -7.29
C ARG A 455 -32.39 2.49 -7.37
N CYS A 456 -31.49 1.59 -6.94
CA CYS A 456 -31.80 0.17 -6.86
C CYS A 456 -32.91 -0.09 -5.84
N LEU A 457 -32.86 0.56 -4.68
CA LEU A 457 -33.89 0.46 -3.64
C LEU A 457 -35.24 0.93 -4.15
N THR A 458 -35.33 2.11 -4.79
CA THR A 458 -36.58 2.63 -5.37
C THR A 458 -37.21 1.62 -6.33
N LYS A 459 -36.44 1.07 -7.27
CA LYS A 459 -36.94 0.06 -8.21
C LYS A 459 -37.31 -1.25 -7.54
N LEU A 460 -36.62 -1.63 -6.47
CA LEU A 460 -36.91 -2.83 -5.71
C LEU A 460 -38.22 -2.68 -4.93
N ASP A 461 -38.47 -1.52 -4.33
CA ASP A 461 -39.70 -1.23 -3.62
C ASP A 461 -40.91 -1.23 -4.58
N GLU A 462 -40.82 -0.53 -5.73
CA GLU A 462 -41.84 -0.55 -6.80
C GLU A 462 -42.13 -1.98 -7.28
N PHE A 463 -41.11 -2.81 -7.44
CA PHE A 463 -41.28 -4.20 -7.86
C PHE A 463 -41.96 -5.07 -6.79
N LEU A 464 -41.58 -4.88 -5.52
CA LEU A 464 -42.11 -5.64 -4.39
C LEU A 464 -43.56 -5.32 -4.06
N GLU A 465 -44.08 -4.12 -4.42
CA GLU A 465 -45.49 -3.79 -4.27
C GLU A 465 -46.39 -4.80 -5.00
N ASN A 466 -45.98 -5.22 -6.20
CA ASN A 466 -46.74 -6.16 -7.02
C ASN A 466 -46.22 -7.62 -6.86
N ASN A 467 -45.03 -7.84 -6.30
CA ASN A 467 -44.39 -9.15 -6.24
C ASN A 467 -43.78 -9.42 -4.83
N PRO A 468 -44.62 -9.48 -3.77
CA PRO A 468 -44.15 -9.47 -2.39
C PRO A 468 -43.31 -10.70 -1.97
N ASN A 469 -43.41 -11.80 -2.71
CA ASN A 469 -42.68 -13.05 -2.43
C ASN A 469 -41.57 -13.35 -3.43
N ALA A 470 -41.28 -12.42 -4.34
CA ALA A 470 -40.32 -12.59 -5.40
C ALA A 470 -38.90 -12.87 -4.88
N ILE A 471 -38.11 -13.49 -5.76
CA ILE A 471 -36.68 -13.70 -5.57
C ILE A 471 -35.86 -12.74 -6.44
N VAL A 472 -34.57 -12.62 -6.15
CA VAL A 472 -33.66 -11.67 -6.80
C VAL A 472 -33.63 -11.86 -8.33
N VAL A 473 -33.66 -13.11 -8.83
CA VAL A 473 -33.64 -13.33 -10.28
C VAL A 473 -34.86 -12.73 -10.96
N GLU A 474 -36.06 -12.82 -10.36
CA GLU A 474 -37.28 -12.24 -10.91
C GLU A 474 -37.19 -10.69 -10.96
N PHE A 475 -36.65 -10.07 -9.91
CA PHE A 475 -36.35 -8.63 -9.91
C PHE A 475 -35.39 -8.26 -11.02
N LEU A 476 -34.33 -9.03 -11.23
CA LEU A 476 -33.31 -8.76 -12.24
C LEU A 476 -33.81 -9.00 -13.67
N MET A 477 -34.75 -9.94 -13.87
CA MET A 477 -35.41 -10.10 -15.17
C MET A 477 -36.22 -8.85 -15.54
N ALA A 478 -36.90 -8.25 -14.57
CA ALA A 478 -37.62 -6.98 -14.76
C ALA A 478 -36.69 -5.76 -14.82
N ASN A 479 -35.52 -5.81 -14.17
CA ASN A 479 -34.58 -4.70 -14.02
C ASN A 479 -33.12 -5.14 -14.30
N PRO A 480 -32.77 -5.54 -15.53
CA PRO A 480 -31.46 -6.14 -15.84
C PRO A 480 -30.26 -5.20 -15.58
N GLY A 481 -30.47 -3.88 -15.65
CA GLY A 481 -29.45 -2.88 -15.35
C GLY A 481 -29.05 -2.80 -13.87
N GLN A 482 -29.74 -3.51 -12.96
CA GLN A 482 -29.40 -3.53 -11.54
C GLN A 482 -28.45 -4.67 -11.14
N LYS A 483 -28.07 -5.56 -12.07
CA LYS A 483 -27.26 -6.76 -11.78
C LYS A 483 -26.00 -6.48 -10.97
N GLU A 484 -25.19 -5.52 -11.39
CA GLU A 484 -23.93 -5.20 -10.71
C GLU A 484 -24.17 -4.59 -9.31
N CYS A 485 -25.21 -3.76 -9.18
CA CYS A 485 -25.62 -3.21 -7.90
C CYS A 485 -26.06 -4.30 -6.93
N VAL A 486 -26.90 -5.23 -7.40
CA VAL A 486 -27.39 -6.37 -6.60
C VAL A 486 -26.25 -7.28 -6.17
N ARG A 487 -25.31 -7.62 -7.06
CA ARG A 487 -24.11 -8.41 -6.70
C ARG A 487 -23.35 -7.74 -5.57
N ARG A 488 -23.09 -6.43 -5.68
CA ARG A 488 -22.40 -5.65 -4.65
C ARG A 488 -23.14 -5.70 -3.31
N ILE A 489 -24.45 -5.45 -3.30
CA ILE A 489 -25.25 -5.49 -2.07
C ILE A 489 -25.18 -6.87 -1.41
N GLN A 490 -25.31 -7.94 -2.19
CA GLN A 490 -25.24 -9.31 -1.68
C GLN A 490 -23.86 -9.65 -1.12
N THR A 491 -22.79 -9.21 -1.79
CA THR A 491 -21.41 -9.40 -1.32
C THR A 491 -21.18 -8.69 0.01
N ILE A 492 -21.61 -7.44 0.14
CA ILE A 492 -21.47 -6.65 1.37
C ILE A 492 -22.32 -7.22 2.52
N GLY A 493 -23.42 -7.91 2.21
CA GLY A 493 -24.21 -8.60 3.23
C GLY A 493 -23.40 -9.62 4.04
N ASP A 494 -22.44 -10.28 3.40
CA ASP A 494 -21.56 -11.26 4.03
C ASP A 494 -20.17 -10.69 4.38
N THR A 495 -19.84 -9.49 3.92
CA THR A 495 -18.51 -8.86 4.05
C THR A 495 -18.62 -7.42 4.58
N PRO A 496 -18.91 -7.23 5.88
CA PRO A 496 -19.28 -5.94 6.44
C PRO A 496 -18.20 -4.84 6.29
N TYR A 497 -16.92 -5.21 6.17
CA TYR A 497 -15.81 -4.26 5.95
C TYR A 497 -15.46 -4.08 4.46
N GLY A 498 -16.27 -4.57 3.54
CA GLY A 498 -16.01 -4.46 2.09
C GLY A 498 -16.43 -3.13 1.48
N GLU A 499 -17.29 -2.35 2.13
CA GLU A 499 -17.80 -1.12 1.56
C GLU A 499 -17.28 0.12 2.27
N ILE A 500 -16.61 0.99 1.53
CA ILE A 500 -16.18 2.29 2.04
C ILE A 500 -17.41 3.16 2.21
N ARG A 501 -17.74 3.50 3.45
CA ARG A 501 -18.85 4.37 3.80
C ARG A 501 -18.44 5.82 3.61
N ALA A 502 -18.51 6.28 2.39
CA ALA A 502 -18.20 7.64 2.04
C ALA A 502 -19.29 8.21 1.13
N ASN A 503 -19.65 9.44 1.37
CA ASN A 503 -20.48 10.20 0.48
C ASN A 503 -19.65 10.64 -0.74
N LEU A 504 -19.39 9.70 -1.65
CA LEU A 504 -18.58 9.93 -2.86
C LEU A 504 -19.21 10.93 -3.83
N TRP A 505 -20.44 11.35 -3.58
CA TRP A 505 -21.14 12.40 -4.32
C TRP A 505 -21.16 13.74 -3.57
N HIS A 506 -20.58 13.81 -2.38
CA HIS A 506 -20.64 15.03 -1.57
C HIS A 506 -19.44 15.92 -1.81
N ARG A 507 -19.63 17.24 -1.94
CA ARG A 507 -18.54 18.23 -2.14
C ARG A 507 -17.47 18.19 -1.06
N GLY A 508 -17.84 17.88 0.17
CA GLY A 508 -16.92 17.75 1.30
C GLY A 508 -16.00 16.53 1.23
N MET A 509 -16.29 15.55 0.35
CA MET A 509 -15.45 14.38 0.18
C MET A 509 -14.15 14.77 -0.51
N LYS A 510 -13.03 14.42 0.12
CA LYS A 510 -11.70 14.64 -0.44
C LYS A 510 -11.16 13.31 -0.99
N PRO A 511 -10.98 13.16 -2.30
CA PRO A 511 -10.43 11.95 -2.92
C PRO A 511 -9.09 11.54 -2.35
N MET A 512 -8.31 12.50 -1.85
CA MET A 512 -7.03 12.28 -1.21
C MET A 512 -7.13 11.34 0.00
N HIS A 513 -8.24 11.31 0.72
CA HIS A 513 -8.48 10.38 1.82
C HIS A 513 -8.49 8.92 1.35
N LEU A 514 -9.02 8.63 0.14
CA LEU A 514 -8.92 7.29 -0.46
C LEU A 514 -7.46 6.91 -0.77
N LEU A 515 -6.66 7.87 -1.21
CA LEU A 515 -5.25 7.63 -1.48
C LEU A 515 -4.44 7.42 -0.20
N ARG A 516 -4.85 8.02 0.91
CA ARG A 516 -4.23 7.81 2.23
C ARG A 516 -4.33 6.36 2.73
N THR A 517 -5.32 5.59 2.30
CA THR A 517 -5.40 4.15 2.61
C THR A 517 -4.18 3.37 2.12
N LYS A 518 -3.41 3.91 1.16
CA LYS A 518 -2.13 3.33 0.75
C LYS A 518 -1.10 3.25 1.86
N LEU A 519 -1.12 4.17 2.83
CA LEU A 519 -0.23 4.10 3.98
C LEU A 519 -0.38 2.75 4.69
N SER A 520 -1.61 2.41 5.04
CA SER A 520 -1.91 1.21 5.81
C SER A 520 -1.87 -0.06 4.97
N PHE A 521 -2.50 -0.08 3.81
CA PHE A 521 -2.61 -1.29 2.97
C PHE A 521 -1.27 -1.72 2.41
N PHE A 522 -0.55 -0.80 1.80
CA PHE A 522 0.73 -1.12 1.15
C PHE A 522 1.90 -1.13 2.10
N GLY A 523 1.81 -0.49 3.25
CA GLY A 523 2.92 -0.36 4.20
C GLY A 523 3.83 0.81 3.86
N ALA A 524 3.25 1.92 3.41
CA ALA A 524 4.02 3.12 3.13
C ALA A 524 4.47 3.79 4.43
N SER A 525 5.74 4.18 4.48
CA SER A 525 6.32 4.95 5.57
C SER A 525 6.02 6.45 5.49
N ARG A 526 5.70 6.94 4.29
CA ARG A 526 5.45 8.36 4.02
C ARG A 526 4.27 8.54 3.10
N PHE A 527 3.55 9.64 3.30
CA PHE A 527 2.47 10.10 2.44
C PHE A 527 2.68 11.59 2.15
N ASP A 528 2.95 11.92 0.89
CA ASP A 528 3.33 13.26 0.47
C ASP A 528 2.44 13.70 -0.70
N PRO A 529 1.31 14.37 -0.41
CA PRO A 529 0.46 14.99 -1.44
C PRO A 529 1.26 16.00 -2.26
N LYS A 530 1.12 15.94 -3.58
CA LYS A 530 1.77 16.87 -4.52
C LYS A 530 0.76 17.75 -5.26
N SER A 531 -0.48 17.34 -5.26
CA SER A 531 -1.64 18.11 -5.72
C SER A 531 -2.91 17.42 -5.20
N ASP A 532 -4.06 18.01 -5.49
CA ASP A 532 -5.38 17.42 -5.28
C ASP A 532 -5.62 16.09 -6.03
N ARG A 533 -4.74 15.72 -6.97
CA ARG A 533 -4.90 14.59 -7.88
C ARG A 533 -3.91 13.46 -7.69
N TRP A 534 -2.74 13.71 -7.10
CA TRP A 534 -1.72 12.69 -6.96
C TRP A 534 -0.84 12.84 -5.73
N VAL A 535 -0.30 11.72 -5.29
CA VAL A 535 0.51 11.58 -4.08
C VAL A 535 1.77 10.76 -4.35
N ARG A 536 2.83 11.09 -3.66
CA ARG A 536 4.02 10.24 -3.49
C ARG A 536 3.91 9.50 -2.18
N ILE A 537 4.24 8.21 -2.22
CA ILE A 537 4.44 7.39 -1.02
C ILE A 537 5.80 6.71 -1.11
N THR A 538 6.34 6.28 0.03
CA THR A 538 7.60 5.53 0.10
C THR A 538 7.33 4.14 0.66
N LEU A 539 7.80 3.12 -0.05
CA LEU A 539 7.68 1.71 0.30
C LEU A 539 9.07 1.15 0.68
N PHE A 540 9.12 0.13 1.50
CA PHE A 540 10.35 -0.57 1.92
C PHE A 540 11.41 0.28 2.61
N GLN A 541 11.08 1.47 3.09
CA GLN A 541 12.01 2.29 3.86
C GLN A 541 12.26 1.62 5.22
N GLY A 542 13.52 1.34 5.54
CA GLY A 542 13.92 0.60 6.74
C GLY A 542 13.92 -0.92 6.58
N ALA A 543 13.34 -1.47 5.51
CA ALA A 543 13.27 -2.91 5.27
C ALA A 543 14.66 -3.54 5.13
N PRO A 544 14.84 -4.82 5.53
CA PRO A 544 16.07 -5.57 5.30
C PRO A 544 16.52 -5.52 3.84
N LEU A 545 17.81 -5.67 3.62
CA LEU A 545 18.39 -5.82 2.28
C LEU A 545 18.40 -7.30 1.88
N PRO A 546 18.46 -7.64 0.58
CA PRO A 546 18.51 -9.04 0.13
C PRO A 546 19.56 -9.89 0.83
N ARG A 547 20.75 -9.33 1.08
CA ARG A 547 21.84 -10.00 1.79
C ARG A 547 21.56 -10.28 3.27
N GLU A 548 20.59 -9.60 3.87
CA GLU A 548 20.21 -9.75 5.28
C GLU A 548 19.11 -10.78 5.50
N LEU A 549 18.34 -11.14 4.44
CA LEU A 549 17.19 -12.04 4.57
C LEU A 549 17.56 -13.42 5.10
N ASN A 550 18.76 -13.89 4.81
CA ASN A 550 19.25 -15.21 5.21
C ASN A 550 20.47 -15.11 6.14
N ASP A 551 20.66 -13.98 6.83
CA ASP A 551 21.74 -13.83 7.79
C ASP A 551 21.39 -14.60 9.07
N PRO A 552 22.15 -15.68 9.41
CA PRO A 552 21.86 -16.49 10.59
C PRO A 552 22.08 -15.75 11.92
N ASN A 553 22.72 -14.58 11.88
CA ASN A 553 22.96 -13.74 13.05
C ASN A 553 21.80 -12.79 13.35
N LEU A 554 20.82 -12.67 12.44
CA LEU A 554 19.68 -11.80 12.59
C LEU A 554 18.42 -12.64 12.92
N SER A 555 17.76 -12.28 14.00
CA SER A 555 16.46 -12.88 14.35
C SER A 555 15.34 -12.34 13.47
N LEU A 556 14.24 -13.10 13.34
CA LEU A 556 13.04 -12.65 12.65
C LEU A 556 12.54 -11.29 13.20
N HIS A 557 12.59 -11.10 14.51
CA HIS A 557 12.23 -9.83 15.14
C HIS A 557 13.09 -8.66 14.66
N GLN A 558 14.40 -8.84 14.55
CA GLN A 558 15.32 -7.81 14.03
C GLN A 558 15.09 -7.53 12.54
N LEU A 559 14.69 -8.55 11.77
CA LEU A 559 14.38 -8.41 10.35
C LEU A 559 13.01 -7.75 10.10
N ASP A 560 12.05 -7.91 11.02
CA ASP A 560 10.71 -7.30 10.90
C ASP A 560 10.54 -6.00 11.73
N ASP A 561 11.57 -5.55 12.47
CA ASP A 561 11.53 -4.30 13.24
C ASP A 561 11.90 -3.07 12.38
N TRP A 562 11.10 -2.77 11.37
CA TRP A 562 11.30 -1.62 10.48
C TRP A 562 10.06 -0.75 10.29
N GLY A 563 9.02 -1.00 11.05
CA GLY A 563 7.89 -0.09 11.17
C GLY A 563 8.36 1.27 11.71
N PHE A 564 7.83 2.36 11.16
CA PHE A 564 8.22 3.74 11.53
C PHE A 564 9.74 3.95 11.44
N PRO A 565 10.32 3.88 10.23
CA PRO A 565 11.77 3.96 10.04
C PRO A 565 12.31 5.31 10.50
N LEU A 566 13.45 5.29 11.18
CA LEU A 566 14.13 6.48 11.67
C LEU A 566 15.35 6.80 10.81
N GLU A 567 15.60 8.07 10.63
CA GLU A 567 16.81 8.56 9.96
C GLU A 567 18.06 8.09 10.70
N PRO A 568 19.05 7.48 10.02
CA PRO A 568 20.29 7.08 10.64
C PRO A 568 21.12 8.31 11.05
N GLY A 569 21.61 8.32 12.29
CA GLY A 569 22.45 9.41 12.79
C GLY A 569 23.82 9.48 12.07
N LEU A 570 24.33 10.69 11.85
CA LEU A 570 25.63 10.92 11.21
C LEU A 570 26.78 10.24 11.97
N GLU A 571 26.77 10.26 13.31
CA GLU A 571 27.78 9.62 14.16
C GLU A 571 27.90 8.10 13.89
N GLY A 572 26.79 7.42 13.62
CA GLY A 572 26.79 6.00 13.27
C GLY A 572 27.42 5.71 11.90
N ILE A 573 27.32 6.66 10.97
CA ILE A 573 27.88 6.57 9.63
C ILE A 573 29.39 6.83 9.64
N GLU A 574 29.85 7.85 10.37
CA GLU A 574 31.28 8.22 10.49
C GLU A 574 32.11 7.18 11.26
N ASN A 575 31.56 6.63 12.35
CA ASN A 575 32.25 5.59 13.14
C ASN A 575 32.37 4.26 12.38
N GLY A 576 31.43 3.92 11.51
CA GLY A 576 31.52 2.75 10.63
C GLY A 576 32.64 2.85 9.58
N GLN A 577 33.05 4.06 9.18
CA GLN A 577 34.16 4.29 8.27
C GLN A 577 35.52 4.13 8.97
N LYS A 578 35.67 4.61 10.22
CA LYS A 578 36.92 4.45 11.01
C LYS A 578 37.19 2.98 11.32
N ALA A 579 36.19 2.19 11.65
CA ALA A 579 36.37 0.76 11.97
C ALA A 579 36.79 -0.10 10.77
N ARG A 580 36.60 0.36 9.52
CA ARG A 580 37.08 -0.33 8.31
C ARG A 580 38.43 0.15 7.82
N GLY A 581 38.82 1.40 8.13
CA GLY A 581 40.14 1.96 7.80
C GLY A 581 41.30 1.36 8.62
N ASP A 582 41.02 0.82 9.81
CA ASP A 582 42.01 0.21 10.69
C ASP A 582 42.22 -1.31 10.43
N LYS A 583 41.65 -1.87 9.38
CA LYS A 583 41.76 -3.30 8.97
C LYS A 583 42.23 -3.50 7.53
N LEU A 584 42.98 -2.57 6.98
CA LEU A 584 43.72 -2.75 5.72
C LEU A 584 45.20 -2.73 5.97
#